data_acef253bc48bd378ac75ae10aa9c819c
#
_entry.id   acef253bc48bd378ac75ae10aa9c819c
#
_cell.length_a   1.000
_cell.length_b   1.000
_cell.length_c   1.000
_cell.angle_alpha   90.00
_cell.angle_beta   90.00
_cell.angle_gamma   90.00
#
_symmetry.space_group_name_H-M   'P 1'
#
loop_
_entity.id
_entity.type
_entity.pdbx_description
1 polymer ?
#
loop_
_entity_poly.entity_id
_entity_poly.type
_entity_poly.pdbx_seq_one_letter_code
_entity_poly.pdbx_strand_id
1 'polypeptide(L)'
;YQAAIKNCKKAIEAIEQKNIAKKGEYIGKMQDIIVELSNSLDFEVGGEVAKELSSLYDYILYASTQANIKIEKSHLEGCLKVLNTLYDGWTEAIKQIKTQTPSK
;
A
#
# COMPACT_ATOMS: atom_id res chain seq x y z
N TYR A 1 -6.17 -2.42 -1.99
CA TYR A 1 -5.19 -2.65 -0.92
C TYR A 1 -4.83 -4.12 -0.71
N GLN A 2 -5.78 -5.04 -0.87
CA GLN A 2 -5.48 -6.46 -0.66
C GLN A 2 -4.40 -6.99 -1.59
N ALA A 3 -4.45 -6.62 -2.87
CA ALA A 3 -3.44 -7.04 -3.82
C ALA A 3 -2.07 -6.45 -3.50
N ALA A 4 -2.03 -5.19 -3.06
CA ALA A 4 -0.78 -4.55 -2.66
C ALA A 4 -0.19 -5.25 -1.42
N ILE A 5 -1.02 -5.56 -0.44
CA ILE A 5 -0.61 -6.28 0.78
C ILE A 5 -0.05 -7.66 0.41
N LYS A 6 -0.74 -8.38 -0.44
CA LYS A 6 -0.32 -9.71 -0.89
C LYS A 6 1.05 -9.66 -1.57
N ASN A 7 1.24 -8.71 -2.49
CA ASN A 7 2.51 -8.57 -3.19
C ASN A 7 3.63 -8.12 -2.25
N CYS A 8 3.32 -7.27 -1.27
CA CYS A 8 4.29 -6.86 -0.27
C CYS A 8 4.78 -8.06 0.56
N LYS A 9 3.86 -8.89 1.02
CA LYS A 9 4.19 -10.11 1.78
C LYS A 9 5.05 -11.07 0.95
N LYS A 10 4.71 -11.25 -0.32
CA LYS A 10 5.47 -12.11 -1.22
C LYS A 10 6.87 -11.55 -1.49
N ALA A 11 7.01 -10.24 -1.57
CA ALA A 11 8.31 -9.60 -1.73
C ALA A 11 9.20 -9.83 -0.49
N ILE A 12 8.62 -9.71 0.70
CA ILE A 12 9.34 -10.00 1.95
C ILE A 12 9.83 -11.44 1.96
N GLU A 13 8.94 -12.36 1.62
CA GLU A 13 9.26 -13.78 1.54
C GLU A 13 10.38 -14.04 0.53
N ALA A 14 10.34 -13.38 -0.63
CA ALA A 14 11.36 -13.52 -1.65
C ALA A 14 12.73 -13.05 -1.15
N ILE A 15 12.77 -11.97 -0.36
CA ILE A 15 14.01 -11.50 0.25
C ILE A 15 14.54 -12.55 1.24
N GLU A 16 13.67 -13.09 2.07
CA GLU A 16 14.04 -14.13 3.03
C GLU A 16 14.59 -15.38 2.36
N GLN A 17 14.05 -15.72 1.20
CA GLN A 17 14.48 -16.85 0.40
C GLN A 17 15.64 -16.51 -0.54
N LYS A 18 16.10 -15.27 -0.52
CA LYS A 18 17.17 -14.76 -1.39
C LYS A 18 16.84 -14.90 -2.88
N ASN A 19 15.57 -14.81 -3.21
CA ASN A 19 15.09 -14.87 -4.60
C ASN A 19 15.00 -13.46 -5.16
N ILE A 20 16.08 -12.96 -5.74
CA ILE A 20 16.19 -11.58 -6.21
C ILE A 20 15.18 -11.29 -7.34
N ALA A 21 15.02 -12.21 -8.28
CA ALA A 21 14.10 -12.01 -9.40
C ALA A 21 12.66 -11.86 -8.93
N LYS A 22 12.22 -12.71 -8.01
CA LYS A 22 10.85 -12.65 -7.46
C LYS A 22 10.66 -11.42 -6.60
N LYS A 23 11.66 -11.03 -5.81
CA LYS A 23 11.62 -9.80 -5.03
C LYS A 23 11.28 -8.61 -5.92
N GLY A 24 12.03 -8.42 -7.00
CA GLY A 24 11.80 -7.32 -7.93
C GLY A 24 10.42 -7.37 -8.58
N GLU A 25 9.99 -8.57 -8.96
CA GLU A 25 8.66 -8.76 -9.56
C GLU A 25 7.54 -8.32 -8.62
N TYR A 26 7.56 -8.79 -7.37
CA TYR A 26 6.51 -8.48 -6.42
C TYR A 26 6.53 -7.03 -5.97
N ILE A 27 7.71 -6.45 -5.79
CA ILE A 27 7.82 -5.01 -5.47
C ILE A 27 7.24 -4.19 -6.62
N GLY A 28 7.57 -4.53 -7.86
CA GLY A 28 7.04 -3.84 -9.03
C GLY A 28 5.53 -3.88 -9.11
N LYS A 29 4.94 -5.05 -8.87
CA LYS A 29 3.47 -5.20 -8.85
C LYS A 29 2.83 -4.36 -7.77
N MET A 30 3.41 -4.34 -6.56
CA MET A 30 2.90 -3.52 -5.48
C MET A 30 2.98 -2.03 -5.85
N GLN A 31 4.11 -1.59 -6.39
CA GLN A 31 4.31 -0.20 -6.78
C GLN A 31 3.32 0.24 -7.87
N ASP A 32 3.05 -0.62 -8.83
CA ASP A 32 2.06 -0.32 -9.87
C ASP A 32 0.68 -0.04 -9.28
N ILE A 33 0.27 -0.84 -8.31
CA ILE A 33 -1.00 -0.65 -7.61
C ILE A 33 -1.00 0.70 -6.87
N ILE A 34 0.08 1.01 -6.17
CA ILE A 34 0.18 2.25 -5.39
C ILE A 34 0.17 3.48 -6.31
N VAL A 35 0.88 3.43 -7.43
CA VAL A 35 0.87 4.52 -8.42
C VAL A 35 -0.55 4.75 -8.93
N GLU A 36 -1.27 3.69 -9.24
CA GLU A 36 -2.64 3.79 -9.72
C GLU A 36 -3.57 4.40 -8.66
N LEU A 37 -3.43 3.98 -7.41
CA LEU A 37 -4.17 4.58 -6.31
C LEU A 37 -3.85 6.06 -6.14
N SER A 38 -2.57 6.41 -6.23
CA SER A 38 -2.13 7.79 -6.12
C SER A 38 -2.72 8.66 -7.24
N ASN A 39 -2.73 8.15 -8.46
CA ASN A 39 -3.24 8.87 -9.61
C ASN A 39 -4.76 9.06 -9.56
N SER A 40 -5.47 8.25 -8.81
CA SER A 40 -6.92 8.36 -8.68
C SER A 40 -7.38 9.30 -7.56
N LEU A 41 -6.45 9.88 -6.79
CA LEU A 41 -6.80 10.82 -5.75
C LEU A 41 -7.38 12.11 -6.34
N ASP A 42 -8.46 12.59 -5.71
CA ASP A 42 -9.08 13.86 -6.06
C ASP A 42 -8.85 14.85 -4.91
N PHE A 43 -7.91 15.78 -5.11
CA PHE A 43 -7.51 16.72 -4.08
C PHE A 43 -8.58 17.80 -3.83
N GLU A 44 -9.43 18.07 -4.81
CA GLU A 44 -10.52 19.03 -4.63
C GLU A 44 -11.59 18.47 -3.71
N VAL A 45 -11.99 17.23 -3.95
CA VAL A 45 -13.03 16.57 -3.14
C VAL A 45 -12.45 16.04 -1.83
N GLY A 46 -11.28 15.42 -1.88
CA GLY A 46 -10.66 14.77 -0.73
C GLY A 46 -9.95 15.71 0.23
N GLY A 47 -9.51 16.89 -0.22
CA GLY A 47 -8.86 17.87 0.62
C GLY A 47 -7.67 17.32 1.41
N GLU A 48 -7.70 17.48 2.72
CA GLU A 48 -6.62 17.04 3.60
C GLU A 48 -6.46 15.51 3.60
N VAL A 49 -7.55 14.78 3.48
CA VAL A 49 -7.48 13.30 3.43
C VAL A 49 -6.71 12.85 2.20
N ALA A 50 -6.98 13.47 1.05
CA ALA A 50 -6.25 13.13 -0.18
C ALA A 50 -4.76 13.45 -0.05
N LYS A 51 -4.41 14.57 0.60
CA LYS A 51 -3.01 14.94 0.84
C LYS A 51 -2.32 13.94 1.75
N GLU A 52 -2.98 13.51 2.80
CA GLU A 52 -2.44 12.52 3.74
C GLU A 52 -2.22 11.18 3.03
N LEU A 53 -3.18 10.74 2.22
CA LEU A 53 -3.05 9.51 1.45
C LEU A 53 -1.90 9.61 0.45
N SER A 54 -1.77 10.75 -0.22
CA SER A 54 -0.68 10.98 -1.17
C SER A 54 0.68 10.83 -0.49
N SER A 55 0.83 11.41 0.71
CA SER A 55 2.07 11.30 1.49
C SER A 55 2.37 9.86 1.87
N LEU A 56 1.35 9.09 2.27
CA LEU A 56 1.53 7.69 2.62
C LEU A 56 1.89 6.84 1.41
N TYR A 57 1.28 7.12 0.25
CA TYR A 57 1.64 6.41 -0.99
C TYR A 57 3.07 6.72 -1.41
N ASP A 58 3.48 7.99 -1.29
CA ASP A 58 4.87 8.38 -1.58
C ASP A 58 5.85 7.65 -0.66
N TYR A 59 5.51 7.52 0.62
CA TYR A 59 6.32 6.75 1.56
C TYR A 59 6.47 5.30 1.11
N ILE A 60 5.35 4.66 0.72
CA ILE A 60 5.38 3.25 0.28
C ILE A 60 6.27 3.09 -0.96
N LEU A 61 6.16 4.02 -1.92
CA LEU A 61 6.97 3.97 -3.12
C LEU A 61 8.46 4.15 -2.80
N TYR A 62 8.77 5.09 -1.92
CA TYR A 62 10.15 5.34 -1.50
C TYR A 62 10.73 4.14 -0.75
N ALA A 63 10.02 3.68 0.27
CA ALA A 63 10.50 2.58 1.12
C ALA A 63 10.65 1.28 0.32
N SER A 64 9.72 0.99 -0.58
CA SER A 64 9.80 -0.22 -1.40
C SER A 64 10.95 -0.15 -2.40
N THR A 65 11.25 1.05 -2.93
CA THR A 65 12.42 1.25 -3.79
C THR A 65 13.71 1.01 -3.00
N GLN A 66 13.78 1.51 -1.77
CA GLN A 66 14.94 1.28 -0.90
C GLN A 66 15.11 -0.21 -0.59
N ALA A 67 14.01 -0.91 -0.32
CA ALA A 67 14.04 -2.35 -0.08
C ALA A 67 14.59 -3.12 -1.29
N ASN A 68 14.21 -2.68 -2.48
CA ASN A 68 14.67 -3.32 -3.71
C ASN A 68 16.18 -3.11 -3.93
N ILE A 69 16.65 -1.89 -3.70
CA ILE A 69 18.06 -1.54 -3.89
C ILE A 69 18.95 -2.19 -2.83
N LYS A 70 18.54 -2.12 -1.57
CA LYS A 70 19.34 -2.59 -0.43
C LYS A 70 19.12 -4.05 -0.06
N ILE A 71 18.10 -4.67 -0.64
CA ILE A 71 17.72 -6.06 -0.36
C ILE A 71 17.47 -6.24 1.15
N GLU A 72 16.76 -5.29 1.74
CA GLU A 72 16.39 -5.32 3.17
C GLU A 72 14.88 -5.38 3.33
N LYS A 73 14.39 -6.39 4.04
CA LYS A 73 12.95 -6.56 4.24
C LYS A 73 12.34 -5.55 5.20
N SER A 74 13.16 -4.89 6.04
CA SER A 74 12.67 -3.93 7.02
C SER A 74 11.86 -2.79 6.39
N HIS A 75 12.28 -2.31 5.21
CA HIS A 75 11.54 -1.28 4.50
C HIS A 75 10.19 -1.79 4.01
N LEU A 76 10.13 -3.05 3.59
CA LEU A 76 8.87 -3.66 3.16
C LEU A 76 7.95 -3.95 4.35
N GLU A 77 8.52 -4.28 5.49
CA GLU A 77 7.73 -4.45 6.72
C GLU A 77 7.06 -3.12 7.10
N GLY A 78 7.77 -2.01 6.94
CA GLY A 78 7.17 -0.68 7.11
C GLY A 78 6.04 -0.41 6.14
N CYS A 79 6.22 -0.76 4.87
CA CYS A 79 5.17 -0.65 3.85
C CYS A 79 3.96 -1.50 4.22
N LEU A 80 4.19 -2.73 4.66
CA LEU A 80 3.12 -3.65 5.03
C LEU A 80 2.30 -3.09 6.18
N LYS A 81 2.96 -2.50 7.17
CA LYS A 81 2.28 -1.88 8.31
C LYS A 81 1.37 -0.75 7.85
N VAL A 82 1.85 0.13 6.98
CA VAL A 82 1.06 1.23 6.44
C VAL A 82 -0.11 0.70 5.63
N LEU A 83 0.12 -0.30 4.76
CA LEU A 83 -0.93 -0.88 3.93
C LEU A 83 -2.02 -1.55 4.77
N ASN A 84 -1.63 -2.27 5.81
CA ASN A 84 -2.61 -2.88 6.72
C ASN A 84 -3.44 -1.83 7.44
N THR A 85 -2.81 -0.75 7.89
CA THR A 85 -3.51 0.34 8.55
C THR A 85 -4.51 1.00 7.60
N LEU A 86 -4.11 1.25 6.36
CA LEU A 86 -4.99 1.83 5.34
C LEU A 86 -6.15 0.89 5.01
N TYR A 87 -5.87 -0.38 4.87
CA TYR A 87 -6.90 -1.37 4.57
C TYR A 87 -7.91 -1.49 5.70
N ASP A 88 -7.46 -1.53 6.93
CA ASP A 88 -8.34 -1.60 8.09
C ASP A 88 -9.21 -0.35 8.20
N GLY A 89 -8.61 0.82 7.99
CA GLY A 89 -9.34 2.08 7.99
C GLY A 89 -10.40 2.15 6.89
N TRP A 90 -10.05 1.69 5.69
CA TRP A 90 -10.97 1.63 4.56
C TRP A 90 -12.14 0.70 4.85
N THR A 91 -11.85 -0.49 5.37
CA THR A 91 -12.87 -1.50 5.69
C THR A 91 -13.82 -0.97 6.76
N GLU A 92 -13.29 -0.32 7.79
CA GLU A 92 -14.09 0.26 8.85
C GLU A 92 -14.97 1.41 8.33
N ALA A 93 -14.41 2.26 7.47
CA ALA A 93 -15.16 3.38 6.87
C ALA A 93 -16.33 2.88 6.03
N ILE A 94 -16.13 1.84 5.23
CA ILE A 94 -17.20 1.23 4.43
C ILE A 94 -18.28 0.64 5.33
N LYS A 95 -17.89 -0.03 6.39
CA LYS A 95 -18.79 -0.61 7.36
C LYS A 95 -19.66 0.46 8.01
N GLN A 96 -19.06 1.58 8.42
CA GLN A 96 -19.78 2.70 9.02
C GLN A 96 -20.76 3.32 8.04
N ILE A 97 -20.37 3.50 6.79
CA ILE A 97 -21.25 4.04 5.75
C ILE A 97 -22.47 3.14 5.57
N LYS A 98 -22.28 1.83 5.50
CA LYS A 98 -23.37 0.87 5.36
C LYS A 98 -24.30 0.89 6.57
N THR A 99 -23.75 1.08 7.76
CA THR A 99 -24.53 1.15 8.99
C THR A 99 -25.30 2.45 9.10
N GLN A 100 -24.70 3.56 8.66
CA GLN A 100 -25.28 4.89 8.76
C GLN A 100 -26.28 5.20 7.65
N THR A 101 -26.18 4.51 6.53
CA THR A 101 -27.09 4.73 5.42
C THR A 101 -28.40 4.03 5.75
N PRO A 102 -29.44 4.79 6.08
CA PRO A 102 -30.71 4.15 6.43
C PRO A 102 -31.32 3.47 5.22
N SER A 103 -31.96 2.36 5.49
CA SER A 103 -32.76 1.69 4.46
C SER A 103 -33.93 2.60 4.11
N LYS A 104 -33.86 3.19 3.00
CA LYS A 104 -34.95 4.05 2.59
C LYS A 104 -35.92 3.31 1.69
#